data_e7453827d82bc5de4cd0a6bef6226279
#
_entry.id   e7453827d82bc5de4cd0a6bef6226279
#
_cell.length_a   1.000
_cell.length_b   1.000
_cell.length_c   1.000
_cell.angle_alpha   90.00
_cell.angle_beta   90.00
_cell.angle_gamma   90.00
#
_symmetry.space_group_name_H-M   'P 1'
#
loop_
_entity.id
_entity.type
_entity.pdbx_description
1 polymer ?
#
loop_
_entity_poly.entity_id
_entity_poly.type
_entity_poly.pdbx_seq_one_letter_code
_entity_poly.pdbx_strand_id
1 'polypeptide(L)'
;MKIGETAPDFEADTTEGKIRFHDWIGSSWAILFSHPKDFTPVCTTELGYMAKINPEFERRNVKIIGLSVDSAGDHKGWAKDIEETQGHAPNYPIIADPEFKVSKLYGMLPADVSGDPKKRTPADNATVRNVYVIGPDKKIKLILVYPMTTGRNFDEVLRLIDSLQLTAKHQVATPVNWKPGDDVIIAGSVSDEEAKKRYPAGWKAPRPYIRIVPQPQ
;
A
#
# COMPACT_ATOMS: atom_id res chain seq x y z
N MET A 1 8.69 -6.95 -10.19
CA MET A 1 8.98 -6.73 -8.76
C MET A 1 8.46 -7.87 -7.93
N LYS A 2 9.18 -8.23 -6.85
CA LYS A 2 8.84 -9.35 -5.98
C LYS A 2 8.86 -8.90 -4.52
N ILE A 3 8.13 -9.60 -3.67
CA ILE A 3 8.21 -9.41 -2.21
C ILE A 3 9.65 -9.71 -1.75
N GLY A 4 10.22 -8.83 -0.93
CA GLY A 4 11.59 -8.90 -0.44
C GLY A 4 12.62 -8.13 -1.27
N GLU A 5 12.32 -7.77 -2.51
CA GLU A 5 13.18 -6.89 -3.31
C GLU A 5 13.17 -5.45 -2.75
N THR A 6 14.27 -4.74 -2.91
CA THR A 6 14.31 -3.31 -2.62
C THR A 6 13.41 -2.56 -3.60
N ALA A 7 12.48 -1.79 -3.09
CA ALA A 7 11.63 -0.92 -3.89
C ALA A 7 12.52 0.06 -4.67
N PRO A 8 12.38 0.19 -5.99
CA PRO A 8 13.19 1.12 -6.77
C PRO A 8 13.03 2.56 -6.26
N ASP A 9 14.15 3.26 -6.10
CA ASP A 9 14.14 4.70 -5.80
C ASP A 9 13.89 5.52 -7.08
N PHE A 10 13.25 6.66 -6.93
CA PHE A 10 12.98 7.57 -8.04
C PHE A 10 12.80 9.01 -7.55
N GLU A 11 12.91 9.96 -8.46
CA GLU A 11 12.46 11.33 -8.26
C GLU A 11 11.18 11.56 -9.08
N ALA A 12 10.22 12.26 -8.49
CA ALA A 12 8.97 12.60 -9.16
C ALA A 12 8.39 13.91 -8.66
N ASP A 13 7.65 14.57 -9.54
CA ASP A 13 6.81 15.71 -9.19
C ASP A 13 5.49 15.21 -8.58
N THR A 14 5.04 15.88 -7.54
CA THR A 14 3.78 15.55 -6.85
C THR A 14 2.93 16.79 -6.65
N THR A 15 1.73 16.60 -6.15
CA THR A 15 0.86 17.71 -5.73
C THR A 15 1.47 18.58 -4.62
N GLU A 16 2.44 18.05 -3.88
CA GLU A 16 3.10 18.72 -2.74
C GLU A 16 4.55 19.12 -3.05
N GLY A 17 4.96 19.06 -4.33
CA GLY A 17 6.30 19.39 -4.78
C GLY A 17 7.10 18.16 -5.21
N LYS A 18 8.37 18.36 -5.53
CA LYS A 18 9.26 17.29 -5.98
C LYS A 18 9.76 16.47 -4.80
N ILE A 19 9.75 15.16 -4.96
CA ILE A 19 10.28 14.23 -3.96
C ILE A 19 11.34 13.31 -4.55
N ARG A 20 12.24 12.82 -3.68
CA ARG A 20 12.98 11.57 -3.87
C ARG A 20 12.36 10.51 -2.98
N PHE A 21 11.94 9.40 -3.55
CA PHE A 21 11.02 8.47 -2.89
C PHE A 21 11.58 7.85 -1.62
N HIS A 22 12.83 7.38 -1.63
CA HIS A 22 13.45 6.80 -0.43
C HIS A 22 13.66 7.82 0.69
N ASP A 23 14.02 9.07 0.32
CA ASP A 23 14.17 10.15 1.30
C ASP A 23 12.80 10.54 1.88
N TRP A 24 11.77 10.58 1.03
CA TRP A 24 10.39 10.85 1.45
C TRP A 24 9.86 9.79 2.41
N ILE A 25 10.11 8.49 2.15
CA ILE A 25 9.75 7.39 3.07
C ILE A 25 10.44 7.60 4.43
N GLY A 26 11.74 7.92 4.45
CA GLY A 26 12.53 8.02 5.68
C GLY A 26 12.55 6.69 6.43
N SER A 27 12.22 6.70 7.72
CA SER A 27 12.12 5.50 8.59
C SER A 27 10.70 4.96 8.73
N SER A 28 9.74 5.47 7.95
CA SER A 28 8.35 5.05 7.97
C SER A 28 8.11 3.83 7.08
N TRP A 29 6.97 3.19 7.25
CA TRP A 29 6.35 2.37 6.22
C TRP A 29 5.77 3.28 5.14
N ALA A 30 5.57 2.75 3.94
CA ALA A 30 4.95 3.49 2.86
C ALA A 30 3.96 2.62 2.08
N ILE A 31 2.91 3.26 1.58
CA ILE A 31 1.99 2.71 0.58
C ILE A 31 2.11 3.58 -0.67
N LEU A 32 2.58 2.97 -1.75
CA LEU A 32 2.53 3.54 -3.09
C LEU A 32 1.37 2.87 -3.84
N PHE A 33 0.37 3.64 -4.23
CA PHE A 33 -0.78 3.10 -4.95
C PHE A 33 -1.05 3.88 -6.23
N SER A 34 -1.43 3.19 -7.30
CA SER A 34 -1.81 3.82 -8.56
C SER A 34 -3.31 3.84 -8.77
N HIS A 35 -3.80 4.84 -9.49
CA HIS A 35 -5.18 4.90 -9.98
C HIS A 35 -5.17 5.17 -11.49
N PRO A 36 -6.14 4.64 -12.25
CA PRO A 36 -6.13 4.71 -13.70
C PRO A 36 -6.11 6.12 -14.27
N LYS A 37 -6.98 7.01 -13.78
CA LYS A 37 -7.14 8.35 -14.35
C LYS A 37 -7.90 9.29 -13.42
N ASP A 38 -7.51 10.56 -13.43
CA ASP A 38 -8.24 11.64 -12.77
C ASP A 38 -9.63 11.86 -13.40
N PHE A 39 -10.52 12.50 -12.67
CA PHE A 39 -11.91 12.79 -13.08
C PHE A 39 -12.70 11.56 -13.53
N THR A 40 -12.49 10.42 -12.83
CA THR A 40 -13.23 9.17 -13.09
C THR A 40 -13.95 8.67 -11.84
N PRO A 41 -15.12 8.00 -11.99
CA PRO A 41 -15.98 7.70 -10.84
C PRO A 41 -15.32 6.83 -9.77
N VAL A 42 -14.73 5.69 -10.14
CA VAL A 42 -14.13 4.75 -9.18
C VAL A 42 -12.93 5.37 -8.50
N CYS A 43 -12.06 6.08 -9.24
CA CYS A 43 -10.89 6.74 -8.67
C CYS A 43 -11.28 7.85 -7.69
N THR A 44 -12.36 8.61 -7.99
CA THR A 44 -12.90 9.60 -7.05
C THR A 44 -13.28 8.97 -5.71
N THR A 45 -14.00 7.85 -5.74
CA THR A 45 -14.38 7.13 -4.50
C THR A 45 -13.17 6.61 -3.75
N GLU A 46 -12.16 6.08 -4.44
CA GLU A 46 -10.95 5.55 -3.83
C GLU A 46 -10.11 6.64 -3.16
N LEU A 47 -9.85 7.75 -3.87
CA LEU A 47 -8.98 8.81 -3.33
C LEU A 47 -9.63 9.54 -2.16
N GLY A 48 -10.93 9.77 -2.21
CA GLY A 48 -11.68 10.34 -1.08
C GLY A 48 -11.69 9.42 0.13
N TYR A 49 -11.89 8.10 -0.08
CA TYR A 49 -11.83 7.14 1.02
C TYR A 49 -10.44 7.05 1.64
N MET A 50 -9.38 7.02 0.83
CA MET A 50 -8.00 7.05 1.33
C MET A 50 -7.73 8.32 2.14
N ALA A 51 -8.22 9.49 1.71
CA ALA A 51 -8.10 10.73 2.48
C ALA A 51 -8.81 10.63 3.83
N LYS A 52 -10.01 10.04 3.86
CA LYS A 52 -10.77 9.81 5.10
C LYS A 52 -10.00 8.95 6.09
N ILE A 53 -9.35 7.88 5.64
CA ILE A 53 -8.66 6.93 6.52
C ILE A 53 -7.15 7.20 6.67
N ASN A 54 -6.60 8.22 6.02
CA ASN A 54 -5.17 8.56 6.14
C ASN A 54 -4.70 8.72 7.60
N PRO A 55 -5.46 9.34 8.52
CA PRO A 55 -5.08 9.39 9.94
C PRO A 55 -4.84 8.01 10.58
N GLU A 56 -5.51 6.96 10.08
CA GLU A 56 -5.28 5.59 10.55
C GLU A 56 -3.90 5.07 10.11
N PHE A 57 -3.46 5.42 8.90
CA PHE A 57 -2.11 5.09 8.41
C PHE A 57 -1.04 5.89 9.15
N GLU A 58 -1.27 7.18 9.37
CA GLU A 58 -0.34 8.05 10.11
C GLU A 58 -0.08 7.55 11.54
N ARG A 59 -1.14 7.13 12.26
CA ARG A 59 -1.00 6.55 13.60
C ARG A 59 -0.14 5.27 13.63
N ARG A 60 0.00 4.59 12.50
CA ARG A 60 0.83 3.39 12.30
C ARG A 60 2.21 3.70 11.74
N ASN A 61 2.59 4.97 11.67
CA ASN A 61 3.81 5.42 11.00
C ASN A 61 3.90 4.93 9.55
N VAL A 62 2.80 5.05 8.82
CA VAL A 62 2.70 4.70 7.40
C VAL A 62 2.39 5.96 6.61
N LYS A 63 3.23 6.27 5.63
CA LYS A 63 3.00 7.33 4.65
C LYS A 63 2.30 6.77 3.42
N ILE A 64 1.33 7.48 2.89
CA ILE A 64 0.65 7.08 1.66
C ILE A 64 0.93 8.06 0.54
N ILE A 65 1.08 7.55 -0.68
CA ILE A 65 1.31 8.35 -1.88
C ILE A 65 0.57 7.72 -3.06
N GLY A 66 -0.23 8.53 -3.74
CA GLY A 66 -0.92 8.14 -4.97
C GLY A 66 -0.04 8.33 -6.20
N LEU A 67 -0.45 7.71 -7.31
CA LEU A 67 0.18 7.90 -8.62
C LEU A 67 -0.85 7.72 -9.73
N SER A 68 -0.84 8.62 -10.71
CA SER A 68 -1.38 8.36 -12.04
C SER A 68 -0.53 9.00 -13.10
N VAL A 69 -0.90 8.78 -14.35
CA VAL A 69 -0.22 9.37 -15.52
C VAL A 69 -0.71 10.78 -15.85
N ASP A 70 -1.65 11.29 -15.06
CA ASP A 70 -2.17 12.66 -15.20
C ASP A 70 -1.16 13.70 -14.68
N SER A 71 -1.38 14.96 -14.98
CA SER A 71 -0.50 16.05 -14.53
C SER A 71 -0.76 16.45 -13.08
N ALA A 72 0.22 17.08 -12.42
CA ALA A 72 0.03 17.63 -11.09
C ALA A 72 -1.05 18.75 -11.05
N GLY A 73 -1.27 19.44 -12.18
CA GLY A 73 -2.35 20.41 -12.33
C GLY A 73 -3.72 19.77 -12.32
N ASP A 74 -3.88 18.64 -13.02
CA ASP A 74 -5.12 17.86 -13.04
C ASP A 74 -5.44 17.33 -11.65
N HIS A 75 -4.48 16.72 -10.96
CA HIS A 75 -4.64 16.24 -9.56
C HIS A 75 -5.16 17.34 -8.64
N LYS A 76 -4.56 18.53 -8.69
CA LYS A 76 -4.97 19.69 -7.87
C LYS A 76 -6.36 20.18 -8.24
N GLY A 77 -6.68 20.24 -9.53
CA GLY A 77 -8.01 20.62 -10.02
C GLY A 77 -9.10 19.64 -9.56
N TRP A 78 -8.79 18.35 -9.58
CA TRP A 78 -9.73 17.29 -9.21
C TRP A 78 -9.95 17.16 -7.69
N ALA A 79 -9.04 17.62 -6.86
CA ALA A 79 -9.15 17.53 -5.41
C ALA A 79 -10.46 18.11 -4.86
N LYS A 80 -10.96 19.20 -5.49
CA LYS A 80 -12.24 19.82 -5.12
C LYS A 80 -13.43 18.93 -5.40
N ASP A 81 -13.47 18.28 -6.57
CA ASP A 81 -14.56 17.36 -6.94
C ASP A 81 -14.59 16.16 -5.99
N ILE A 82 -13.40 15.67 -5.59
CA ILE A 82 -13.28 14.59 -4.60
C ILE A 82 -13.85 15.06 -3.25
N GLU A 83 -13.50 16.24 -2.78
CA GLU A 83 -14.01 16.78 -1.53
C GLU A 83 -15.54 16.97 -1.58
N GLU A 84 -16.07 17.55 -2.65
CA GLU A 84 -17.50 17.78 -2.82
C GLU A 84 -18.31 16.49 -2.85
N THR A 85 -17.77 15.43 -3.44
CA THR A 85 -18.49 14.16 -3.62
C THR A 85 -18.24 13.14 -2.52
N GLN A 86 -17.05 13.14 -1.89
CA GLN A 86 -16.63 12.15 -0.89
C GLN A 86 -16.47 12.75 0.53
N GLY A 87 -16.54 14.07 0.67
CA GLY A 87 -16.38 14.77 1.94
C GLY A 87 -14.95 14.92 2.45
N HIS A 88 -13.96 14.46 1.68
CA HIS A 88 -12.54 14.54 2.03
C HIS A 88 -11.69 14.80 0.79
N ALA A 89 -10.97 15.92 0.74
CA ALA A 89 -9.94 16.15 -0.26
C ALA A 89 -8.72 15.24 0.00
N PRO A 90 -7.97 14.84 -1.05
CA PRO A 90 -6.68 14.16 -0.85
C PRO A 90 -5.76 14.97 0.06
N ASN A 91 -5.32 14.37 1.15
CA ASN A 91 -4.45 14.93 2.18
C ASN A 91 -3.11 14.19 2.22
N TYR A 92 -2.68 13.71 1.09
CA TYR A 92 -1.43 13.01 0.83
C TYR A 92 -0.94 13.37 -0.59
N PRO A 93 0.38 13.26 -0.86
CA PRO A 93 0.91 13.55 -2.19
C PRO A 93 0.41 12.58 -3.25
N ILE A 94 0.21 13.10 -4.47
CA ILE A 94 -0.10 12.32 -5.66
C ILE A 94 0.98 12.61 -6.70
N ILE A 95 1.65 11.56 -7.16
CA ILE A 95 2.69 11.60 -8.19
C ILE A 95 2.04 11.84 -9.55
N ALA A 96 2.54 12.84 -10.26
CA ALA A 96 2.28 13.06 -11.67
C ALA A 96 3.33 12.31 -12.51
N ASP A 97 2.89 11.32 -13.30
CA ASP A 97 3.77 10.47 -14.11
C ASP A 97 3.43 10.50 -15.61
N PRO A 98 3.32 11.68 -16.27
CA PRO A 98 2.88 11.78 -17.66
C PRO A 98 3.89 11.15 -18.65
N GLU A 99 5.13 10.91 -18.22
CA GLU A 99 6.17 10.26 -19.02
C GLU A 99 6.28 8.75 -18.73
N PHE A 100 5.42 8.21 -17.89
CA PHE A 100 5.41 6.77 -17.51
C PHE A 100 6.72 6.27 -16.89
N LYS A 101 7.46 7.11 -16.21
CA LYS A 101 8.74 6.76 -15.59
C LYS A 101 8.52 5.82 -14.38
N VAL A 102 7.72 6.26 -13.44
CA VAL A 102 7.46 5.51 -12.22
C VAL A 102 6.51 4.34 -12.49
N SER A 103 5.46 4.55 -13.28
CA SER A 103 4.50 3.50 -13.63
C SER A 103 5.14 2.33 -14.39
N LYS A 104 6.09 2.59 -15.28
CA LYS A 104 6.89 1.53 -15.94
C LYS A 104 7.84 0.85 -14.96
N LEU A 105 8.55 1.64 -14.14
CA LEU A 105 9.51 1.15 -13.16
C LEU A 105 8.85 0.17 -12.18
N TYR A 106 7.61 0.46 -11.77
CA TYR A 106 6.83 -0.36 -10.83
C TYR A 106 5.89 -1.36 -11.51
N GLY A 107 5.86 -1.44 -12.86
CA GLY A 107 5.01 -2.39 -13.58
C GLY A 107 3.51 -2.14 -13.37
N MET A 108 3.11 -0.88 -13.33
CA MET A 108 1.72 -0.47 -13.07
C MET A 108 0.86 -0.36 -14.33
N LEU A 109 1.45 -0.56 -15.50
CA LEU A 109 0.73 -0.49 -16.77
C LEU A 109 0.15 -1.85 -17.14
N PRO A 110 -1.03 -1.91 -17.79
CA PRO A 110 -1.57 -3.17 -18.29
C PRO A 110 -0.68 -3.78 -19.38
N ALA A 111 -0.78 -5.10 -19.56
CA ALA A 111 0.08 -5.85 -20.51
C ALA A 111 -0.16 -5.47 -21.98
N ASP A 112 -1.38 -5.09 -22.31
CA ASP A 112 -1.86 -4.77 -23.66
C ASP A 112 -1.70 -3.29 -24.04
N VAL A 113 -0.87 -2.54 -23.34
CA VAL A 113 -0.57 -1.15 -23.67
C VAL A 113 0.10 -1.08 -25.04
N SER A 114 -0.71 -0.79 -26.06
CA SER A 114 -0.27 -0.62 -27.45
C SER A 114 -0.15 0.86 -27.80
N GLY A 115 0.65 1.16 -28.85
CA GLY A 115 0.74 2.48 -29.45
C GLY A 115 2.07 3.20 -29.25
N ASP A 116 2.27 4.27 -30.03
CA ASP A 116 3.45 5.14 -29.97
C ASP A 116 3.48 5.89 -28.64
N PRO A 117 4.56 5.78 -27.82
CA PRO A 117 4.69 6.51 -26.56
C PRO A 117 4.46 8.03 -26.67
N LYS A 118 4.75 8.62 -27.84
CA LYS A 118 4.59 10.06 -28.11
C LYS A 118 3.16 10.47 -28.45
N LYS A 119 2.28 9.50 -28.78
CA LYS A 119 0.89 9.77 -29.18
C LYS A 119 -0.13 9.30 -28.13
N ARG A 120 0.35 8.76 -27.02
CA ARG A 120 -0.52 8.18 -25.99
C ARG A 120 -1.20 9.27 -25.19
N THR A 121 -2.50 9.15 -25.07
CA THR A 121 -3.30 9.92 -24.10
C THR A 121 -3.35 9.19 -22.76
N PRO A 122 -3.64 9.87 -21.66
CA PRO A 122 -3.91 9.20 -20.37
C PRO A 122 -4.98 8.11 -20.47
N ALA A 123 -5.94 8.23 -21.43
CA ALA A 123 -6.94 7.19 -21.68
C ALA A 123 -6.34 5.89 -22.24
N ASP A 124 -5.27 6.00 -23.06
CA ASP A 124 -4.62 4.83 -23.68
C ASP A 124 -3.61 4.16 -22.76
N ASN A 125 -3.21 4.82 -21.68
CA ASN A 125 -2.11 4.39 -20.80
C ASN A 125 -2.40 4.51 -19.32
N ALA A 126 -3.66 4.47 -18.94
CA ALA A 126 -4.06 4.44 -17.55
C ALA A 126 -3.36 3.29 -16.81
N THR A 127 -2.87 3.57 -15.61
CA THR A 127 -2.34 2.52 -14.75
C THR A 127 -3.45 1.60 -14.27
N VAL A 128 -3.14 0.33 -14.00
CA VAL A 128 -4.03 -0.53 -13.22
C VAL A 128 -3.98 -0.10 -11.74
N ARG A 129 -4.81 -0.69 -10.88
CA ARG A 129 -4.90 -0.31 -9.47
C ARG A 129 -3.93 -1.12 -8.62
N ASN A 130 -2.66 -0.75 -8.64
CA ASN A 130 -1.63 -1.35 -7.80
C ASN A 130 -1.65 -0.78 -6.37
N VAL A 131 -1.21 -1.60 -5.44
CA VAL A 131 -0.79 -1.19 -4.09
C VAL A 131 0.52 -1.88 -3.77
N TYR A 132 1.54 -1.12 -3.45
CA TYR A 132 2.82 -1.60 -2.93
C TYR A 132 2.95 -1.16 -1.48
N VAL A 133 3.10 -2.12 -0.57
CA VAL A 133 3.48 -1.84 0.81
C VAL A 133 4.97 -2.01 0.94
N ILE A 134 5.64 -0.98 1.40
CA ILE A 134 7.10 -0.89 1.52
C ILE A 134 7.46 -0.67 2.98
N GLY A 135 8.37 -1.49 3.50
CA GLY A 135 8.83 -1.39 4.88
C GLY A 135 9.87 -0.28 5.08
N PRO A 136 10.23 0.03 6.35
CA PRO A 136 11.28 0.99 6.68
C PRO A 136 12.65 0.64 6.08
N ASP A 137 12.88 -0.65 5.83
CA ASP A 137 14.06 -1.20 5.15
C ASP A 137 14.05 -1.02 3.63
N LYS A 138 13.09 -0.26 3.10
CA LYS A 138 12.85 -0.02 1.67
C LYS A 138 12.54 -1.28 0.86
N LYS A 139 12.17 -2.38 1.52
CA LYS A 139 11.79 -3.61 0.83
C LYS A 139 10.29 -3.70 0.63
N ILE A 140 9.90 -4.25 -0.51
CA ILE A 140 8.51 -4.57 -0.82
C ILE A 140 8.03 -5.69 0.12
N LYS A 141 6.99 -5.43 0.87
CA LYS A 141 6.39 -6.36 1.83
C LYS A 141 5.12 -7.00 1.31
N LEU A 142 4.40 -6.31 0.42
CA LEU A 142 3.13 -6.77 -0.12
C LEU A 142 2.85 -6.06 -1.45
N ILE A 143 2.19 -6.77 -2.36
CA ILE A 143 1.74 -6.25 -3.66
C ILE A 143 0.29 -6.69 -3.85
N LEU A 144 -0.61 -5.74 -4.14
CA LEU A 144 -1.96 -6.01 -4.63
C LEU A 144 -2.12 -5.40 -6.02
N VAL A 145 -2.81 -6.09 -6.90
CA VAL A 145 -3.10 -5.62 -8.25
C VAL A 145 -4.58 -5.87 -8.56
N TYR A 146 -5.30 -4.80 -8.87
CA TYR A 146 -6.70 -4.84 -9.24
C TYR A 146 -6.88 -4.34 -10.68
N PRO A 147 -7.84 -4.89 -11.43
CA PRO A 147 -8.19 -4.34 -12.73
C PRO A 147 -8.81 -2.94 -12.59
N MET A 148 -8.77 -2.15 -13.67
CA MET A 148 -9.27 -0.77 -13.65
C MET A 148 -10.75 -0.66 -13.23
N THR A 149 -11.55 -1.69 -13.50
CA THR A 149 -13.01 -1.72 -13.24
C THR A 149 -13.38 -2.01 -11.79
N THR A 150 -12.42 -2.43 -10.96
CA THR A 150 -12.70 -2.90 -9.59
C THR A 150 -12.06 -1.99 -8.56
N GLY A 151 -12.88 -1.25 -7.80
CA GLY A 151 -12.44 -0.46 -6.65
C GLY A 151 -11.84 -1.35 -5.56
N ARG A 152 -10.80 -0.85 -4.91
CA ARG A 152 -10.06 -1.59 -3.87
C ARG A 152 -10.76 -1.54 -2.52
N ASN A 153 -10.48 -2.53 -1.69
CA ASN A 153 -10.84 -2.53 -0.28
C ASN A 153 -9.67 -1.98 0.54
N PHE A 154 -9.69 -0.71 0.90
CA PHE A 154 -8.62 -0.08 1.67
C PHE A 154 -8.66 -0.43 3.17
N ASP A 155 -9.79 -0.91 3.71
CA ASP A 155 -9.84 -1.49 5.05
C ASP A 155 -9.01 -2.77 5.12
N GLU A 156 -9.01 -3.56 4.03
CA GLU A 156 -8.11 -4.71 3.90
C GLU A 156 -6.64 -4.28 3.83
N VAL A 157 -6.32 -3.19 3.15
CA VAL A 157 -4.95 -2.64 3.13
C VAL A 157 -4.52 -2.24 4.54
N LEU A 158 -5.40 -1.62 5.32
CA LEU A 158 -5.14 -1.25 6.71
C LEU A 158 -4.92 -2.49 7.58
N ARG A 159 -5.78 -3.52 7.45
CA ARG A 159 -5.63 -4.81 8.12
C ARG A 159 -4.29 -5.49 7.78
N LEU A 160 -3.86 -5.41 6.52
CA LEU A 160 -2.57 -5.96 6.07
C LEU A 160 -1.39 -5.21 6.69
N ILE A 161 -1.46 -3.89 6.85
CA ILE A 161 -0.45 -3.09 7.56
C ILE A 161 -0.34 -3.57 9.02
N ASP A 162 -1.46 -3.73 9.71
CA ASP A 162 -1.47 -4.23 11.10
C ASP A 162 -0.82 -5.61 11.19
N SER A 163 -1.14 -6.51 10.27
CA SER A 163 -0.55 -7.85 10.18
C SER A 163 0.96 -7.79 9.92
N LEU A 164 1.40 -6.99 8.94
CA LEU A 164 2.82 -6.89 8.57
C LEU A 164 3.67 -6.29 9.69
N GLN A 165 3.17 -5.28 10.38
CA GLN A 165 3.87 -4.67 11.50
C GLN A 165 3.95 -5.62 12.70
N LEU A 166 2.85 -6.32 13.01
CA LEU A 166 2.81 -7.31 14.08
C LEU A 166 3.80 -8.45 13.83
N THR A 167 3.79 -9.02 12.63
CA THR A 167 4.65 -10.15 12.27
C THR A 167 6.13 -9.75 12.19
N ALA A 168 6.44 -8.53 11.78
CA ALA A 168 7.79 -7.99 11.79
C ALA A 168 8.34 -7.81 13.22
N LYS A 169 7.48 -7.43 14.18
CA LYS A 169 7.87 -7.15 15.56
C LYS A 169 7.98 -8.42 16.41
N HIS A 170 7.10 -9.40 16.23
CA HIS A 170 6.89 -10.47 17.23
C HIS A 170 7.20 -11.90 16.75
N GLN A 171 7.68 -12.08 15.51
CA GLN A 171 7.92 -13.42 14.93
C GLN A 171 6.71 -14.37 15.07
N VAL A 172 5.54 -13.84 14.78
CA VAL A 172 4.27 -14.57 14.68
C VAL A 172 3.77 -14.53 13.25
N ALA A 173 2.76 -15.33 12.95
CA ALA A 173 2.00 -15.29 11.71
C ALA A 173 0.53 -15.04 12.03
N THR A 174 -0.13 -14.25 11.21
CA THR A 174 -1.56 -14.00 11.31
C THR A 174 -2.32 -15.08 10.53
N PRO A 175 -3.32 -15.76 11.14
CA PRO A 175 -4.11 -16.77 10.43
C PRO A 175 -5.06 -16.15 9.40
N VAL A 176 -5.75 -17.02 8.65
CA VAL A 176 -6.78 -16.59 7.69
C VAL A 176 -7.82 -15.68 8.35
N ASN A 177 -8.19 -14.60 7.67
CA ASN A 177 -9.18 -13.60 8.13
C ASN A 177 -8.87 -12.93 9.48
N TRP A 178 -7.64 -13.03 9.96
CA TRP A 178 -7.21 -12.39 11.19
C TRP A 178 -7.53 -10.89 11.20
N LYS A 179 -7.97 -10.42 12.35
CA LYS A 179 -8.16 -9.00 12.64
C LYS A 179 -7.34 -8.61 13.88
N PRO A 180 -6.96 -7.33 14.04
CA PRO A 180 -6.30 -6.85 15.24
C PRO A 180 -7.06 -7.27 16.51
N GLY A 181 -6.35 -7.92 17.42
CA GLY A 181 -6.91 -8.51 18.65
C GLY A 181 -7.17 -10.01 18.60
N ASP A 182 -7.23 -10.62 17.42
CA ASP A 182 -7.40 -12.07 17.29
C ASP A 182 -6.10 -12.82 17.64
N ASP A 183 -6.25 -14.09 18.01
CA ASP A 183 -5.13 -14.99 18.26
C ASP A 183 -4.21 -15.09 17.03
N VAL A 184 -2.93 -15.33 17.29
CA VAL A 184 -1.89 -15.48 16.24
C VAL A 184 -1.17 -16.83 16.38
N ILE A 185 -0.39 -17.16 15.36
CA ILE A 185 0.40 -18.40 15.31
C ILE A 185 1.87 -18.06 15.58
N ILE A 186 2.51 -18.75 16.50
CA ILE A 186 3.96 -18.65 16.69
C ILE A 186 4.65 -19.09 15.40
N ALA A 187 5.55 -18.27 14.86
CA ALA A 187 6.23 -18.59 13.62
C ALA A 187 6.98 -19.92 13.71
N GLY A 188 6.99 -20.70 12.62
CA GLY A 188 7.64 -22.01 12.57
C GLY A 188 9.16 -21.96 12.80
N SER A 189 9.79 -20.81 12.60
CA SER A 189 11.21 -20.57 12.87
C SER A 189 11.55 -20.42 14.36
N VAL A 190 10.56 -20.22 15.23
CA VAL A 190 10.74 -20.10 16.68
C VAL A 190 10.73 -21.48 17.30
N SER A 191 11.84 -21.90 17.96
CA SER A 191 11.91 -23.18 18.65
C SER A 191 10.94 -23.24 19.85
N ASP A 192 10.60 -24.44 20.32
CA ASP A 192 9.73 -24.60 21.48
C ASP A 192 10.38 -24.04 22.77
N GLU A 193 11.70 -24.10 22.87
CA GLU A 193 12.45 -23.54 24.00
C GLU A 193 12.34 -22.01 24.01
N GLU A 194 12.52 -21.37 22.86
CA GLU A 194 12.36 -19.94 22.72
C GLU A 194 10.90 -19.51 22.89
N ALA A 195 9.95 -20.29 22.36
CA ALA A 195 8.53 -20.04 22.53
C ALA A 195 8.11 -20.09 24.02
N LYS A 196 8.62 -21.04 24.81
CA LYS A 196 8.37 -21.10 26.27
C LYS A 196 8.85 -19.87 27.02
N LYS A 197 9.97 -19.27 26.58
CA LYS A 197 10.48 -18.01 27.17
C LYS A 197 9.58 -16.83 26.86
N ARG A 198 9.10 -16.74 25.61
CA ARG A 198 8.25 -15.63 25.14
C ARG A 198 6.81 -15.75 25.64
N TYR A 199 6.32 -16.98 25.74
CA TYR A 199 4.94 -17.31 26.11
C TYR A 199 4.94 -18.25 27.33
N PRO A 200 5.30 -17.78 28.52
CA PRO A 200 5.42 -18.63 29.72
C PRO A 200 4.08 -19.25 30.15
N ALA A 201 2.95 -18.64 29.76
CA ALA A 201 1.61 -19.21 29.95
C ALA A 201 1.30 -20.40 29.01
N GLY A 202 2.23 -20.72 28.09
CA GLY A 202 2.05 -21.75 27.08
C GLY A 202 1.25 -21.27 25.86
N TRP A 203 0.84 -22.23 25.05
CA TRP A 203 0.05 -22.02 23.84
C TRP A 203 -0.94 -23.17 23.61
N LYS A 204 -1.96 -22.92 22.80
CA LYS A 204 -2.85 -23.98 22.30
C LYS A 204 -2.18 -24.67 21.11
N ALA A 205 -2.13 -25.97 21.09
CA ALA A 205 -1.54 -26.77 20.01
C ALA A 205 -2.49 -27.87 19.53
N PRO A 206 -3.48 -27.56 18.70
CA PRO A 206 -4.36 -28.59 18.13
C PRO A 206 -3.60 -29.60 17.26
N ARG A 207 -2.44 -29.21 16.77
CA ARG A 207 -1.41 -30.05 16.13
C ARG A 207 -0.03 -29.52 16.52
N PRO A 208 1.03 -30.35 16.51
CA PRO A 208 2.39 -29.93 16.87
C PRO A 208 2.91 -28.70 16.07
N TYR A 209 2.46 -28.54 14.84
CA TYR A 209 2.84 -27.44 13.94
C TYR A 209 1.91 -26.22 14.01
N ILE A 210 0.84 -26.25 14.83
CA ILE A 210 -0.09 -25.12 15.01
C ILE A 210 -0.02 -24.68 16.47
N ARG A 211 0.79 -23.66 16.74
CA ARG A 211 1.00 -23.09 18.06
C ARG A 211 0.32 -21.75 18.18
N ILE A 212 -0.83 -21.69 18.83
CA ILE A 212 -1.72 -20.52 18.88
C ILE A 212 -1.56 -19.81 20.22
N VAL A 213 -1.37 -18.49 20.15
CA VAL A 213 -1.24 -17.60 21.32
C VAL A 213 -2.11 -16.35 21.13
N PRO A 214 -2.53 -15.69 22.22
CA PRO A 214 -3.10 -14.35 22.11
C PRO A 214 -2.15 -13.40 21.39
N GLN A 215 -2.70 -12.41 20.68
CA GLN A 215 -1.89 -11.40 20.02
C GLN A 215 -0.96 -10.72 21.02
N PRO A 216 0.37 -10.70 20.78
CA PRO A 216 1.30 -9.95 21.64
C PRO A 216 1.10 -8.44 21.44
N GLN A 217 1.40 -7.65 22.47
CA GLN A 217 1.30 -6.19 22.48
C GLN A 217 2.56 -5.48 21.99
#